data_ded35722fd84097a849b64d128c1883c
#
_entry.id   ded35722fd84097a849b64d128c1883c
#
_cell.length_a   1.000
_cell.length_b   1.000
_cell.length_c   1.000
_cell.angle_alpha   90.00
_cell.angle_beta   90.00
_cell.angle_gamma   90.00
#
_symmetry.space_group_name_H-M   'P 1'
#
loop_
_entity.id
_entity.type
_entity.pdbx_description
1 polymer ?
#
loop_
_entity_poly.entity_id
_entity_poly.type
_entity_poly.pdbx_seq_one_letter_code
_entity_poly.pdbx_strand_id
1 'polypeptide(L)'
;GKSAPKPVFTDAYFLDKARQMAALGADMITIKDMSGLIPPRRVATLVRLLKKNLSVPVDFHTHCTPGYGLASVLSAIIAGVDVVDTNCWYFAEGTGAPAIELIHVFCKKLGIETDVNMEAVAKINTQLRDIRKELNQSVFGVEKPEPKAFNPVTDTLPAEIDALFDRAIAAAQHDDENATIDA
;
A
#
# COMPACT_ATOMS: atom_id res chain seq x y z
N GLY A 1 -27.70 30.89 5.72
CA GLY A 1 -27.19 29.53 5.68
C GLY A 1 -26.07 29.38 6.67
N LYS A 2 -26.11 28.36 7.50
CA LYS A 2 -24.97 28.02 8.39
C LYS A 2 -23.83 27.56 7.50
N SER A 3 -22.67 28.24 7.55
CA SER A 3 -21.47 27.76 6.85
C SER A 3 -21.11 26.38 7.38
N ALA A 4 -20.76 25.44 6.46
CA ALA A 4 -20.25 24.15 6.87
C ALA A 4 -19.05 24.33 7.81
N PRO A 5 -18.94 23.51 8.88
CA PRO A 5 -17.79 23.60 9.78
C PRO A 5 -16.50 23.42 8.98
N LYS A 6 -15.50 24.25 9.27
CA LYS A 6 -14.18 24.13 8.61
C LYS A 6 -13.59 22.76 8.95
N PRO A 7 -13.03 22.01 7.99
CA PRO A 7 -12.42 20.74 8.26
C PRO A 7 -11.25 20.92 9.23
N VAL A 8 -11.23 20.12 10.31
CA VAL A 8 -10.14 20.14 11.32
C VAL A 8 -8.89 19.47 10.75
N PHE A 9 -9.07 18.31 10.09
CA PHE A 9 -7.99 17.49 9.56
C PHE A 9 -7.62 17.92 8.14
N THR A 10 -6.90 19.05 8.05
CA THR A 10 -6.38 19.61 6.81
C THR A 10 -4.94 19.15 6.55
N ASP A 11 -4.42 19.39 5.35
CA ASP A 11 -3.01 19.15 5.02
C ASP A 11 -2.07 19.92 5.96
N ALA A 12 -2.41 21.16 6.28
CA ALA A 12 -1.65 21.95 7.24
C ALA A 12 -1.63 21.33 8.63
N TYR A 13 -2.74 20.75 9.07
CA TYR A 13 -2.81 20.03 10.34
C TYR A 13 -1.87 18.82 10.35
N PHE A 14 -1.93 17.95 9.33
CA PHE A 14 -1.08 16.75 9.25
C PHE A 14 0.40 17.13 9.16
N LEU A 15 0.74 18.11 8.35
CA LEU A 15 2.11 18.60 8.22
C LEU A 15 2.64 19.18 9.56
N ASP A 16 1.83 19.98 10.24
CA ASP A 16 2.21 20.56 11.54
C ASP A 16 2.48 19.45 12.57
N LYS A 17 1.61 18.43 12.66
CA LYS A 17 1.80 17.31 13.56
C LYS A 17 3.03 16.49 13.21
N ALA A 18 3.26 16.20 11.95
CA ALA A 18 4.45 15.48 11.49
C ALA A 18 5.75 16.23 11.84
N ARG A 19 5.77 17.55 11.63
CA ARG A 19 6.93 18.40 12.02
C ARG A 19 7.17 18.40 13.51
N GLN A 20 6.11 18.49 14.33
CA GLN A 20 6.24 18.42 15.79
C GLN A 20 6.83 17.09 16.24
N MET A 21 6.36 15.96 15.69
CA MET A 21 6.90 14.64 16.01
C MET A 21 8.35 14.48 15.58
N ALA A 22 8.71 14.92 14.38
CA ALA A 22 10.09 14.90 13.91
C ALA A 22 11.02 15.77 14.79
N ALA A 23 10.55 16.96 15.21
CA ALA A 23 11.30 17.83 16.12
C ALA A 23 11.48 17.24 17.53
N LEU A 24 10.60 16.33 17.95
CA LEU A 24 10.73 15.57 19.19
C LEU A 24 11.63 14.34 19.07
N GLY A 25 12.21 14.08 17.90
CA GLY A 25 13.17 13.01 17.66
C GLY A 25 12.57 11.74 17.06
N ALA A 26 11.42 11.81 16.40
CA ALA A 26 10.91 10.67 15.63
C ALA A 26 11.87 10.37 14.45
N ASP A 27 12.26 9.11 14.31
CA ASP A 27 13.14 8.63 13.23
C ASP A 27 12.39 8.43 11.90
N MET A 28 11.07 8.28 11.95
CA MET A 28 10.19 8.07 10.80
C MET A 28 8.77 8.58 11.11
N ILE A 29 8.06 9.03 10.11
CA ILE A 29 6.65 9.45 10.24
C ILE A 29 5.77 8.50 9.43
N THR A 30 4.85 7.81 10.11
CA THR A 30 3.88 6.91 9.47
C THR A 30 2.54 7.60 9.25
N ILE A 31 2.06 7.59 8.01
CA ILE A 31 0.66 7.87 7.70
C ILE A 31 -0.14 6.60 8.01
N LYS A 32 -0.88 6.61 9.11
CA LYS A 32 -1.59 5.43 9.60
C LYS A 32 -3.07 5.44 9.24
N ASP A 33 -3.42 4.70 8.20
CA ASP A 33 -4.78 4.55 7.69
C ASP A 33 -5.38 3.20 8.10
N MET A 34 -5.78 3.10 9.36
CA MET A 34 -6.30 1.87 9.97
C MET A 34 -7.54 1.29 9.31
N SER A 35 -8.32 2.11 8.63
CA SER A 35 -9.58 1.69 8.03
C SER A 35 -9.52 1.62 6.51
N GLY A 36 -8.36 1.93 5.90
CA GLY A 36 -8.17 1.95 4.45
C GLY A 36 -9.03 3.00 3.73
N LEU A 37 -9.32 4.13 4.38
CA LEU A 37 -10.24 5.15 3.87
C LEU A 37 -9.56 6.24 3.03
N ILE A 38 -8.24 6.32 3.03
CA ILE A 38 -7.51 7.33 2.25
C ILE A 38 -7.47 6.88 0.78
N PRO A 39 -8.18 7.58 -0.13
CA PRO A 39 -8.15 7.21 -1.54
C PRO A 39 -6.81 7.55 -2.19
N PRO A 40 -6.46 6.92 -3.33
CA PRO A 40 -5.15 7.05 -4.00
C PRO A 40 -4.68 8.49 -4.19
N ARG A 41 -5.52 9.36 -4.74
CA ARG A 41 -5.18 10.78 -4.95
C ARG A 41 -4.82 11.48 -3.64
N ARG A 42 -5.54 11.17 -2.58
CA ARG A 42 -5.34 11.82 -1.28
C ARG A 42 -4.02 11.41 -0.64
N VAL A 43 -3.67 10.11 -0.70
CA VAL A 43 -2.40 9.65 -0.16
C VAL A 43 -1.22 10.21 -0.95
N ALA A 44 -1.28 10.25 -2.28
CA ALA A 44 -0.24 10.83 -3.12
C ALA A 44 0.03 12.29 -2.76
N THR A 45 -1.03 13.10 -2.59
CA THR A 45 -0.91 14.50 -2.16
C THR A 45 -0.24 14.61 -0.78
N LEU A 46 -0.66 13.80 0.18
CA LEU A 46 -0.12 13.84 1.54
C LEU A 46 1.33 13.37 1.60
N VAL A 47 1.68 12.29 0.89
CA VAL A 47 3.06 11.80 0.79
C VAL A 47 3.97 12.88 0.21
N ARG A 48 3.63 13.49 -0.94
CA ARG A 48 4.43 14.58 -1.53
C ARG A 48 4.58 15.76 -0.58
N LEU A 49 3.53 16.13 0.13
CA LEU A 49 3.58 17.22 1.11
C LEU A 49 4.57 16.90 2.23
N LEU A 50 4.52 15.72 2.81
CA LEU A 50 5.41 15.31 3.90
C LEU A 50 6.84 15.17 3.39
N LYS A 51 7.09 14.50 2.27
CA LYS A 51 8.41 14.35 1.64
C LYS A 51 9.10 15.67 1.35
N LYS A 52 8.34 16.67 0.90
CA LYS A 52 8.87 18.02 0.63
C LYS A 52 9.29 18.77 1.90
N ASN A 53 8.71 18.43 3.04
CA ASN A 53 8.80 19.25 4.25
C ASN A 53 9.48 18.57 5.45
N LEU A 54 9.79 17.29 5.37
CA LEU A 54 10.43 16.50 6.42
C LEU A 54 11.81 16.00 5.95
N SER A 55 12.71 15.85 6.88
CA SER A 55 14.02 15.22 6.66
C SER A 55 14.06 13.75 7.06
N VAL A 56 13.04 13.26 7.73
CA VAL A 56 12.89 11.86 8.15
C VAL A 56 12.10 11.08 7.12
N PRO A 57 12.29 9.75 7.02
CA PRO A 57 11.51 8.89 6.13
C PRO A 57 10.00 8.98 6.42
N VAL A 58 9.22 8.79 5.36
CA VAL A 58 7.77 8.70 5.42
C VAL A 58 7.35 7.27 5.11
N ASP A 59 6.56 6.69 5.99
CA ASP A 59 5.93 5.38 5.84
C ASP A 59 4.43 5.52 5.60
N PHE A 60 3.86 4.61 4.82
CA PHE A 60 2.42 4.51 4.60
C PHE A 60 1.89 3.13 4.99
N HIS A 61 1.05 3.15 6.03
CA HIS A 61 0.31 1.98 6.52
C HIS A 61 -1.16 2.13 6.18
N THR A 62 -1.73 1.16 5.46
CA THR A 62 -3.16 1.12 5.14
C THR A 62 -3.71 -0.30 5.14
N HIS A 63 -5.03 -0.40 5.12
CA HIS A 63 -5.78 -1.66 5.00
C HIS A 63 -6.63 -1.67 3.73
N CYS A 64 -6.98 -2.85 3.25
CA CYS A 64 -7.76 -3.02 2.02
C CYS A 64 -9.28 -3.12 2.26
N THR A 65 -9.75 -2.84 3.49
CA THR A 65 -11.15 -3.07 3.91
C THR A 65 -12.20 -2.50 2.95
N PRO A 66 -12.13 -1.21 2.51
CA PRO A 66 -13.08 -0.66 1.54
C PRO A 66 -12.65 -0.85 0.07
N GLY A 67 -11.48 -1.49 -0.18
CA GLY A 67 -10.98 -1.75 -1.53
C GLY A 67 -9.92 -0.79 -2.07
N TYR A 68 -9.55 0.28 -1.35
CA TYR A 68 -8.54 1.24 -1.84
C TYR A 68 -7.08 0.80 -1.61
N GLY A 69 -6.83 -0.11 -0.66
CA GLY A 69 -5.50 -0.36 -0.09
C GLY A 69 -4.40 -0.52 -1.13
N LEU A 70 -4.55 -1.44 -2.09
CA LEU A 70 -3.55 -1.65 -3.13
C LEU A 70 -3.32 -0.38 -3.96
N ALA A 71 -4.38 0.20 -4.52
CA ALA A 71 -4.27 1.40 -5.35
C ALA A 71 -3.66 2.60 -4.60
N SER A 72 -3.99 2.74 -3.30
CA SER A 72 -3.43 3.78 -2.44
C SER A 72 -1.94 3.57 -2.18
N VAL A 73 -1.48 2.32 -1.96
CA VAL A 73 -0.05 2.01 -1.80
C VAL A 73 0.71 2.25 -3.10
N LEU A 74 0.17 1.83 -4.26
CA LEU A 74 0.81 2.11 -5.56
C LEU A 74 0.96 3.63 -5.79
N SER A 75 -0.07 4.41 -5.46
CA SER A 75 -0.01 5.88 -5.56
C SER A 75 0.97 6.51 -4.57
N ALA A 76 1.13 5.94 -3.36
CA ALA A 76 2.14 6.37 -2.40
C ALA A 76 3.57 6.11 -2.92
N ILE A 77 3.81 4.95 -3.55
CA ILE A 77 5.10 4.59 -4.16
C ILE A 77 5.45 5.58 -5.27
N ILE A 78 4.52 5.86 -6.19
CA ILE A 78 4.69 6.85 -7.26
C ILE A 78 4.95 8.25 -6.68
N ALA A 79 4.34 8.59 -5.56
CA ALA A 79 4.55 9.86 -4.87
C ALA A 79 5.88 9.95 -4.09
N GLY A 80 6.67 8.88 -4.04
CA GLY A 80 8.00 8.84 -3.44
C GLY A 80 8.01 8.53 -1.93
N VAL A 81 7.06 7.74 -1.45
CA VAL A 81 7.10 7.21 -0.08
C VAL A 81 8.35 6.37 0.13
N ASP A 82 8.92 6.38 1.34
CA ASP A 82 10.15 5.64 1.64
C ASP A 82 9.86 4.19 2.07
N VAL A 83 8.77 3.99 2.79
CA VAL A 83 8.38 2.68 3.34
C VAL A 83 6.89 2.46 3.10
N VAL A 84 6.50 1.22 2.87
CA VAL A 84 5.10 0.79 2.84
C VAL A 84 4.92 -0.50 3.62
N ASP A 85 3.87 -0.59 4.40
CA ASP A 85 3.50 -1.80 5.12
C ASP A 85 2.70 -2.75 4.23
N THR A 86 3.05 -4.02 4.28
CA THR A 86 2.45 -5.07 3.46
C THR A 86 2.22 -6.34 4.25
N ASN A 87 1.39 -7.23 3.71
CA ASN A 87 1.21 -8.60 4.23
C ASN A 87 1.63 -9.64 3.19
N CYS A 88 1.96 -10.85 3.63
CA CYS A 88 2.11 -11.98 2.73
C CYS A 88 0.74 -12.46 2.22
N TRP A 89 0.68 -13.03 1.02
CA TRP A 89 -0.50 -13.36 0.23
C TRP A 89 -1.72 -13.84 1.04
N TYR A 90 -1.58 -14.88 1.85
CA TYR A 90 -2.72 -15.49 2.54
C TYR A 90 -3.34 -14.64 3.66
N PHE A 91 -2.64 -13.59 4.09
CA PHE A 91 -3.10 -12.64 5.09
C PHE A 91 -3.17 -11.20 4.56
N ALA A 92 -2.96 -11.03 3.25
CA ALA A 92 -3.12 -9.76 2.56
C ALA A 92 -4.57 -9.53 2.14
N GLU A 93 -4.85 -8.29 1.72
CA GLU A 93 -6.13 -7.85 1.23
C GLU A 93 -7.28 -7.93 2.26
N GLY A 94 -8.50 -7.62 1.88
CA GLY A 94 -9.64 -7.58 2.80
C GLY A 94 -9.36 -6.65 3.99
N THR A 95 -9.29 -7.17 5.21
CA THR A 95 -8.95 -6.41 6.42
C THR A 95 -7.44 -6.29 6.66
N GLY A 96 -6.61 -6.90 5.84
CA GLY A 96 -5.17 -6.80 5.89
C GLY A 96 -4.61 -5.66 5.04
N ALA A 97 -3.29 -5.53 5.03
CA ALA A 97 -2.56 -4.66 4.12
C ALA A 97 -2.45 -5.30 2.71
N PRO A 98 -2.04 -4.55 1.68
CA PRO A 98 -1.79 -5.11 0.35
C PRO A 98 -0.72 -6.22 0.36
N ALA A 99 -0.83 -7.12 -0.62
CA ALA A 99 0.11 -8.23 -0.79
C ALA A 99 1.50 -7.74 -1.22
N ILE A 100 2.54 -8.15 -0.48
CA ILE A 100 3.94 -7.81 -0.80
C ILE A 100 4.32 -8.30 -2.21
N GLU A 101 3.74 -9.40 -2.66
CA GLU A 101 3.99 -9.99 -3.97
C GLU A 101 3.60 -9.05 -5.12
N LEU A 102 2.46 -8.37 -5.01
CA LEU A 102 1.98 -7.37 -5.99
C LEU A 102 2.80 -6.08 -5.92
N ILE A 103 3.11 -5.63 -4.72
CA ILE A 103 3.94 -4.44 -4.50
C ILE A 103 5.35 -4.66 -5.07
N HIS A 104 5.95 -5.85 -4.88
CA HIS A 104 7.26 -6.18 -5.43
C HIS A 104 7.28 -6.10 -6.97
N VAL A 105 6.26 -6.68 -7.64
CA VAL A 105 6.15 -6.61 -9.10
C VAL A 105 6.04 -5.16 -9.58
N PHE A 106 5.22 -4.34 -8.90
CA PHE A 106 5.06 -2.93 -9.26
C PHE A 106 6.36 -2.14 -9.07
N CYS A 107 7.04 -2.29 -7.94
CA CYS A 107 8.34 -1.67 -7.68
C CYS A 107 9.36 -2.06 -8.76
N LYS A 108 9.44 -3.35 -9.11
CA LYS A 108 10.33 -3.83 -10.15
C LYS A 108 10.07 -3.18 -11.51
N LYS A 109 8.79 -2.99 -11.89
CA LYS A 109 8.43 -2.26 -13.12
C LYS A 109 8.86 -0.79 -13.10
N LEU A 110 8.86 -0.17 -11.93
CA LEU A 110 9.37 1.20 -11.71
C LEU A 110 10.90 1.28 -11.63
N GLY A 111 11.63 0.16 -11.66
CA GLY A 111 13.07 0.12 -11.44
C GLY A 111 13.46 0.36 -9.97
N ILE A 112 12.55 0.16 -9.04
CA ILE A 112 12.79 0.26 -7.59
C ILE A 112 13.16 -1.11 -7.07
N GLU A 113 14.39 -1.22 -6.55
CA GLU A 113 14.83 -2.42 -5.84
C GLU A 113 14.22 -2.45 -4.44
N THR A 114 13.64 -3.59 -4.08
CA THR A 114 13.16 -3.85 -2.72
C THR A 114 14.10 -4.87 -2.08
N ASP A 115 14.54 -4.61 -0.84
CA ASP A 115 15.44 -5.52 -0.10
C ASP A 115 14.69 -6.77 0.42
N VAL A 116 13.56 -7.14 -0.19
CA VAL A 116 12.73 -8.27 0.21
C VAL A 116 13.17 -9.55 -0.51
N ASN A 117 13.50 -10.57 0.24
CA ASN A 117 13.78 -11.89 -0.30
C ASN A 117 12.48 -12.61 -0.69
N MET A 118 12.07 -12.48 -1.97
CA MET A 118 10.82 -13.07 -2.46
C MET A 118 10.81 -14.60 -2.49
N GLU A 119 11.98 -15.26 -2.54
CA GLU A 119 12.05 -16.72 -2.37
C GLU A 119 11.70 -17.14 -0.93
N ALA A 120 12.15 -16.34 0.06
CA ALA A 120 11.76 -16.57 1.45
C ALA A 120 10.26 -16.31 1.66
N VAL A 121 9.70 -15.26 1.06
CA VAL A 121 8.25 -14.98 1.08
C VAL A 121 7.46 -16.17 0.48
N ALA A 122 7.90 -16.71 -0.66
CA ALA A 122 7.26 -17.87 -1.27
C ALA A 122 7.27 -19.10 -0.35
N LYS A 123 8.38 -19.34 0.38
CA LYS A 123 8.47 -20.41 1.39
C LYS A 123 7.54 -20.17 2.57
N ILE A 124 7.49 -18.93 3.08
CA ILE A 124 6.59 -18.56 4.18
C ILE A 124 5.12 -18.77 3.77
N ASN A 125 4.75 -18.44 2.56
CA ASN A 125 3.38 -18.62 2.07
C ASN A 125 2.92 -20.08 2.09
N THR A 126 3.80 -21.07 1.94
CA THR A 126 3.39 -22.48 2.09
C THR A 126 2.91 -22.79 3.50
N GLN A 127 3.54 -22.22 4.51
CA GLN A 127 3.13 -22.36 5.92
C GLN A 127 1.88 -21.52 6.24
N LEU A 128 1.84 -20.28 5.74
CA LEU A 128 0.70 -19.39 5.96
C LEU A 128 -0.59 -19.92 5.34
N ARG A 129 -0.52 -20.64 4.23
CA ARG A 129 -1.67 -21.34 3.64
C ARG A 129 -2.29 -22.33 4.61
N ASP A 130 -1.47 -23.15 5.25
CA ASP A 130 -1.94 -24.20 6.15
C ASP A 130 -2.54 -23.57 7.42
N ILE A 131 -1.89 -22.52 7.96
CA ILE A 131 -2.43 -21.73 9.08
C ILE A 131 -3.77 -21.07 8.69
N ARG A 132 -3.88 -20.49 7.50
CA ARG A 132 -5.12 -19.87 7.01
C ARG A 132 -6.25 -20.89 6.90
N LYS A 133 -5.95 -22.08 6.37
CA LYS A 133 -6.90 -23.20 6.28
C LYS A 133 -7.39 -23.62 7.66
N GLU A 134 -6.49 -23.78 8.62
CA GLU A 134 -6.83 -24.13 10.01
C GLU A 134 -7.72 -23.07 10.65
N LEU A 135 -7.39 -21.79 10.49
CA LEU A 135 -8.20 -20.67 11.01
C LEU A 135 -9.60 -20.63 10.37
N ASN A 136 -9.70 -20.83 9.06
CA ASN A 136 -10.99 -20.87 8.39
C ASN A 136 -11.87 -21.99 8.92
N GLN A 137 -11.31 -23.16 9.15
CA GLN A 137 -12.03 -24.31 9.69
C GLN A 137 -12.39 -24.13 11.17
N SER A 138 -11.44 -23.70 12.01
CA SER A 138 -11.62 -23.64 13.47
C SER A 138 -12.47 -22.42 13.92
N VAL A 139 -12.32 -21.28 13.23
CA VAL A 139 -13.00 -20.02 13.62
C VAL A 139 -14.32 -19.83 12.88
N PHE A 140 -14.35 -20.15 11.58
CA PHE A 140 -15.51 -19.86 10.72
C PHE A 140 -16.31 -21.11 10.34
N GLY A 141 -15.83 -22.31 10.69
CA GLY A 141 -16.47 -23.58 10.31
C GLY A 141 -16.56 -23.80 8.80
N VAL A 142 -15.69 -23.13 8.03
CA VAL A 142 -15.74 -23.16 6.56
C VAL A 142 -14.53 -23.91 6.04
N GLU A 143 -14.79 -25.00 5.31
CA GLU A 143 -13.79 -25.69 4.53
C GLU A 143 -13.74 -25.04 3.13
N LYS A 144 -12.78 -24.12 2.91
CA LYS A 144 -12.52 -23.52 1.60
C LYS A 144 -11.14 -23.95 1.12
N PRO A 145 -11.01 -24.34 -0.15
CA PRO A 145 -9.70 -24.49 -0.75
C PRO A 145 -9.05 -23.10 -0.82
N GLU A 146 -7.84 -22.98 -0.28
CA GLU A 146 -7.06 -21.75 -0.43
C GLU A 146 -6.42 -21.74 -1.83
N PRO A 147 -6.61 -20.68 -2.62
CA PRO A 147 -5.98 -20.58 -3.94
C PRO A 147 -4.44 -20.57 -3.78
N LYS A 148 -3.74 -21.01 -4.84
CA LYS A 148 -2.28 -20.91 -4.88
C LYS A 148 -1.86 -19.45 -4.72
N ALA A 149 -0.92 -19.16 -3.83
CA ALA A 149 -0.33 -17.84 -3.72
C ALA A 149 0.41 -17.48 -5.01
N PHE A 150 0.29 -16.25 -5.43
CA PHE A 150 1.11 -15.70 -6.51
C PHE A 150 2.57 -15.63 -6.03
N ASN A 151 3.48 -16.16 -6.86
CA ASN A 151 4.91 -16.13 -6.60
C ASN A 151 5.60 -15.31 -7.70
N PRO A 152 6.01 -14.06 -7.45
CA PRO A 152 6.58 -13.19 -8.47
C PRO A 152 7.95 -13.65 -9.00
N VAL A 153 8.55 -14.68 -8.39
CA VAL A 153 9.78 -15.31 -8.90
C VAL A 153 9.48 -16.26 -10.07
N THR A 154 8.33 -16.96 -10.03
CA THR A 154 7.98 -18.02 -10.99
C THR A 154 6.73 -17.75 -11.80
N ASP A 155 5.84 -16.90 -11.31
CA ASP A 155 4.54 -16.64 -11.93
C ASP A 155 4.54 -15.26 -12.60
N THR A 156 3.71 -15.09 -13.60
CA THR A 156 3.44 -13.80 -14.26
C THR A 156 2.05 -13.31 -13.91
N LEU A 157 1.87 -11.99 -13.82
CA LEU A 157 0.54 -11.42 -13.66
C LEU A 157 -0.35 -11.73 -14.88
N PRO A 158 -1.68 -11.86 -14.68
CA PRO A 158 -2.60 -11.81 -15.80
C PRO A 158 -2.36 -10.56 -16.66
N ALA A 159 -2.45 -10.69 -17.98
CA ALA A 159 -2.10 -9.62 -18.92
C ALA A 159 -2.89 -8.32 -18.65
N GLU A 160 -4.14 -8.44 -18.22
CA GLU A 160 -4.99 -7.29 -17.88
C GLU A 160 -4.48 -6.53 -16.66
N ILE A 161 -4.02 -7.22 -15.63
CA ILE A 161 -3.46 -6.61 -14.41
C ILE A 161 -2.10 -6.01 -14.71
N ASP A 162 -1.28 -6.71 -15.48
CA ASP A 162 0.04 -6.23 -15.90
C ASP A 162 -0.07 -4.92 -16.71
N ALA A 163 -1.03 -4.85 -17.64
CA ALA A 163 -1.33 -3.66 -18.41
C ALA A 163 -1.85 -2.48 -17.56
N LEU A 164 -2.59 -2.75 -16.47
CA LEU A 164 -3.01 -1.70 -15.53
C LEU A 164 -1.79 -1.08 -14.83
N PHE A 165 -0.85 -1.89 -14.40
CA PHE A 165 0.39 -1.40 -13.78
C PHE A 165 1.20 -0.56 -14.77
N ASP A 166 1.33 -1.00 -16.00
CA ASP A 166 2.05 -0.24 -17.04
C ASP A 166 1.39 1.11 -17.33
N ARG A 167 0.06 1.17 -17.37
CA ARG A 167 -0.68 2.44 -17.55
C ARG A 167 -0.48 3.40 -16.37
N ALA A 168 -0.55 2.90 -15.14
CA ALA A 168 -0.31 3.71 -13.96
C ALA A 168 1.11 4.29 -13.93
N ILE A 169 2.11 3.47 -14.31
CA ILE A 169 3.51 3.90 -14.40
C ILE A 169 3.70 4.95 -15.52
N ALA A 170 3.14 4.71 -16.69
CA ALA A 170 3.23 5.66 -17.81
C ALA A 170 2.59 7.01 -17.47
N ALA A 171 1.42 7.00 -16.82
CA ALA A 171 0.76 8.21 -16.36
C ALA A 171 1.62 8.98 -15.33
N ALA A 172 2.24 8.27 -14.39
CA ALA A 172 3.14 8.87 -13.41
C ALA A 172 4.39 9.51 -14.05
N GLN A 173 4.96 8.88 -15.08
CA GLN A 173 6.12 9.41 -15.79
C GLN A 173 5.80 10.70 -16.57
N HIS A 174 4.56 10.90 -16.95
CA HIS A 174 4.09 12.13 -17.62
C HIS A 174 3.52 13.17 -16.63
N ASP A 175 3.70 12.96 -15.32
CA ASP A 175 3.16 13.81 -14.24
C ASP A 175 1.64 14.02 -14.33
N ASP A 176 0.94 13.02 -14.89
CA ASP A 176 -0.52 13.02 -15.01
C ASP A 176 -1.15 12.27 -13.83
N GLU A 177 -1.35 13.00 -12.74
CA GLU A 177 -1.96 12.45 -11.53
C GLU A 177 -3.36 11.86 -11.76
N ASN A 178 -4.15 12.45 -12.67
CA ASN A 178 -5.50 11.97 -12.94
C ASN A 178 -5.46 10.62 -13.66
N ALA A 179 -4.68 10.50 -14.72
CA ALA A 179 -4.53 9.26 -15.46
C ALA A 179 -3.90 8.14 -14.61
N THR A 180 -2.98 8.47 -13.69
CA THR A 180 -2.40 7.51 -12.74
C THR A 180 -3.45 6.90 -11.81
N ILE A 181 -4.46 7.68 -11.40
CA ILE A 181 -5.51 7.25 -10.48
C ILE A 181 -6.60 6.47 -11.23
N ASP A 182 -6.86 6.84 -12.48
CA ASP A 182 -7.89 6.21 -13.32
C ASP A 182 -7.41 4.91 -13.99
N ALA A 183 -6.11 4.59 -13.93
CA ALA A 183 -5.50 3.37 -14.47
C ALA A 183 -5.68 2.18 -13.54
#